data_1444d33f53526dda30b69580c9a67740
#
_entry.id   1444d33f53526dda30b69580c9a67740
#
_cell.length_a   1.000
_cell.length_b   1.000
_cell.length_c   1.000
_cell.angle_alpha   90.00
_cell.angle_beta   90.00
_cell.angle_gamma   90.00
#
_symmetry.space_group_name_H-M   'P 1'
#
loop_
_entity.id
_entity.type
_entity.pdbx_description
1 polymer ?
#
loop_
_entity_poly.entity_id
_entity_poly.type
_entity_poly.pdbx_seq_one_letter_code
_entity_poly.pdbx_strand_id
1 'polypeptide(L)'
;MNNKEVLSSILKTTQMGQVGIQSVMPYAVRTELKQALKSQLQEYDSIEQEAHAIASSRGWNIDDLNPAIKIMSKSYSRANLMFGEVDSKIAAMMIQGNTRGMIKGLKNEHRFTQADSRVSLLSQKLLDCETANIRQMQRYV
;
A
#
# COMPACT_ATOMS: atom_id res chain seq x y z
N MET A 1 2.24 15.52 -14.07
CA MET A 1 2.07 14.08 -14.32
C MET A 1 0.79 13.84 -15.13
N ASN A 2 0.88 13.00 -16.13
CA ASN A 2 -0.29 12.59 -16.91
C ASN A 2 -1.07 11.45 -16.20
N ASN A 3 -2.23 11.08 -16.75
CA ASN A 3 -3.09 10.04 -16.17
C ASN A 3 -2.38 8.69 -16.01
N LYS A 4 -1.63 8.27 -17.01
CA LYS A 4 -0.90 7.00 -17.02
C LYS A 4 0.18 6.97 -15.93
N GLU A 5 0.90 8.06 -15.76
CA GLU A 5 1.94 8.18 -14.73
C GLU A 5 1.35 8.12 -13.32
N VAL A 6 0.23 8.82 -13.10
CA VAL A 6 -0.47 8.77 -11.81
C VAL A 6 -0.99 7.36 -11.54
N LEU A 7 -1.61 6.72 -12.52
CA LEU A 7 -2.11 5.35 -12.37
C LEU A 7 -1.00 4.35 -12.07
N SER A 8 0.14 4.47 -12.76
CA SER A 8 1.32 3.64 -12.50
C SER A 8 1.84 3.84 -11.08
N SER A 9 1.83 5.07 -10.59
CA SER A 9 2.24 5.39 -9.22
C SER A 9 1.28 4.78 -8.19
N ILE A 10 -0.03 4.86 -8.44
CA ILE A 10 -1.06 4.24 -7.59
C ILE A 10 -0.82 2.72 -7.52
N LEU A 11 -0.63 2.08 -8.66
CA LEU A 11 -0.39 0.62 -8.72
C LEU A 11 0.85 0.23 -7.92
N LYS A 12 1.96 0.91 -8.12
CA LYS A 12 3.22 0.62 -7.41
C LYS A 12 3.11 0.84 -5.91
N THR A 13 2.46 1.93 -5.48
CA THR A 13 2.22 2.22 -4.07
C THR A 13 1.35 1.13 -3.44
N THR A 14 0.30 0.72 -4.13
CA THR A 14 -0.61 -0.35 -3.70
C THR A 14 0.15 -1.68 -3.54
N GLN A 15 0.95 -2.03 -4.52
CA GLN A 15 1.75 -3.26 -4.49
C GLN A 15 2.80 -3.24 -3.38
N MET A 16 3.38 -2.08 -3.07
CA MET A 16 4.26 -1.91 -1.91
C MET A 16 3.50 -2.16 -0.60
N GLY A 17 2.27 -1.68 -0.50
CA GLY A 17 1.40 -1.96 0.66
C GLY A 17 1.11 -3.45 0.81
N GLN A 18 0.79 -4.14 -0.27
CA GLN A 18 0.58 -5.60 -0.29
C GLN A 18 1.84 -6.35 0.18
N VAL A 19 2.99 -6.00 -0.37
CA VAL A 19 4.28 -6.61 0.00
C VAL A 19 4.59 -6.37 1.47
N GLY A 20 4.37 -5.16 1.96
CA GLY A 20 4.58 -4.82 3.37
C GLY A 20 3.72 -5.68 4.30
N ILE A 21 2.43 -5.80 4.02
CA ILE A 21 1.51 -6.62 4.82
C ILE A 21 1.90 -8.10 4.76
N GLN A 22 2.13 -8.63 3.58
CA GLN A 22 2.52 -10.04 3.39
C GLN A 22 3.83 -10.38 4.11
N SER A 23 4.74 -9.42 4.20
CA SER A 23 6.05 -9.60 4.86
C SER A 23 5.93 -9.69 6.38
N VAL A 24 4.96 -9.03 7.01
CA VAL A 24 4.83 -8.95 8.47
C VAL A 24 3.73 -9.86 9.01
N MET A 25 2.71 -10.15 8.23
CA MET A 25 1.52 -10.90 8.67
C MET A 25 1.85 -12.25 9.32
N PRO A 26 2.82 -13.05 8.83
CA PRO A 26 3.17 -14.32 9.47
C PRO A 26 3.70 -14.19 10.89
N TYR A 27 4.20 -13.01 11.26
CA TYR A 27 4.80 -12.75 12.58
C TYR A 27 3.82 -12.13 13.58
N ALA A 28 2.67 -11.63 13.13
CA ALA A 28 1.67 -11.04 14.03
C ALA A 28 1.18 -12.07 15.05
N VAL A 29 1.06 -11.64 16.31
CA VAL A 29 0.66 -12.51 17.41
C VAL A 29 -0.82 -12.34 17.74
N ARG A 30 -1.29 -11.10 17.90
CA ARG A 30 -2.68 -10.81 18.26
C ARG A 30 -3.62 -11.09 17.11
N THR A 31 -4.72 -11.77 17.39
CA THR A 31 -5.73 -12.11 16.39
C THR A 31 -6.32 -10.86 15.72
N GLU A 32 -6.59 -9.80 16.52
CA GLU A 32 -7.13 -8.54 15.99
C GLU A 32 -6.17 -7.89 14.98
N LEU A 33 -4.86 -7.93 15.26
CA LEU A 33 -3.86 -7.38 14.34
C LEU A 33 -3.81 -8.19 13.03
N LYS A 34 -3.85 -9.52 13.13
CA LYS A 34 -3.90 -10.39 11.94
C LYS A 34 -5.12 -10.08 11.07
N GLN A 35 -6.29 -9.93 11.71
CA GLN A 35 -7.53 -9.59 11.01
C GLN A 35 -7.46 -8.20 10.36
N ALA A 36 -6.91 -7.22 11.07
CA ALA A 36 -6.72 -5.87 10.53
C ALA A 36 -5.80 -5.88 9.30
N LEU A 37 -4.67 -6.58 9.38
CA LEU A 37 -3.74 -6.73 8.25
C LEU A 37 -4.38 -7.42 7.05
N LYS A 38 -5.16 -8.48 7.31
CA LYS A 38 -5.89 -9.19 6.26
C LYS A 38 -6.92 -8.28 5.57
N SER A 39 -7.65 -7.49 6.33
CA SER A 39 -8.62 -6.53 5.81
C SER A 39 -7.95 -5.45 4.96
N GLN A 40 -6.82 -4.92 5.42
CA GLN A 40 -6.03 -3.94 4.67
C GLN A 40 -5.50 -4.54 3.36
N LEU A 41 -5.05 -5.80 3.39
CA LEU A 41 -4.59 -6.49 2.18
C LEU A 41 -5.71 -6.62 1.15
N GLN A 42 -6.93 -6.95 1.58
CA GLN A 42 -8.09 -7.04 0.71
C GLN A 42 -8.43 -5.68 0.05
N GLU A 43 -8.30 -4.59 0.80
CA GLU A 43 -8.48 -3.24 0.25
C GLU A 43 -7.43 -2.92 -0.83
N TYR A 44 -6.17 -3.24 -0.58
CA TYR A 44 -5.11 -3.08 -1.59
C TYR A 44 -5.35 -3.94 -2.82
N ASP A 45 -5.81 -5.18 -2.65
CA ASP A 45 -6.16 -6.06 -3.77
C ASP A 45 -7.27 -5.43 -4.63
N SER A 46 -8.27 -4.82 -4.01
CA SER A 46 -9.35 -4.12 -4.70
C SER A 46 -8.84 -2.91 -5.50
N ILE A 47 -7.93 -2.13 -4.91
CA ILE A 47 -7.31 -0.97 -5.59
C ILE A 47 -6.46 -1.44 -6.78
N GLU A 48 -5.68 -2.50 -6.60
CA GLU A 48 -4.88 -3.09 -7.70
C GLU A 48 -5.76 -3.53 -8.86
N GLN A 49 -6.84 -4.24 -8.59
CA GLN A 49 -7.78 -4.68 -9.61
C GLN A 49 -8.39 -3.49 -10.36
N GLU A 50 -8.77 -2.44 -9.67
CA GLU A 50 -9.33 -1.24 -10.29
C GLU A 50 -8.27 -0.51 -11.13
N ALA A 51 -7.03 -0.44 -10.67
CA ALA A 51 -5.94 0.15 -11.45
C ALA A 51 -5.72 -0.58 -12.78
N HIS A 52 -5.70 -1.92 -12.74
CA HIS A 52 -5.60 -2.73 -13.95
C HIS A 52 -6.82 -2.58 -14.87
N ALA A 53 -8.02 -2.49 -14.31
CA ALA A 53 -9.25 -2.29 -15.07
C ALA A 53 -9.25 -0.93 -15.80
N ILE A 54 -8.81 0.13 -15.13
CA ILE A 54 -8.66 1.45 -15.74
C ILE A 54 -7.63 1.40 -16.89
N ALA A 55 -6.45 0.84 -16.63
CA ALA A 55 -5.40 0.73 -17.64
C ALA A 55 -5.89 -0.03 -18.88
N SER A 56 -6.56 -1.17 -18.69
CA SER A 56 -7.13 -1.97 -19.76
C SER A 56 -8.16 -1.18 -20.56
N SER A 57 -9.07 -0.47 -19.90
CA SER A 57 -10.13 0.30 -20.57
C SER A 57 -9.59 1.49 -21.37
N ARG A 58 -8.42 2.01 -21.01
CA ARG A 58 -7.76 3.14 -21.70
C ARG A 58 -6.69 2.70 -22.69
N GLY A 59 -6.37 1.40 -22.74
CA GLY A 59 -5.26 0.90 -23.56
C GLY A 59 -3.89 1.32 -23.04
N TRP A 60 -3.77 1.59 -21.76
CA TRP A 60 -2.49 1.96 -21.14
C TRP A 60 -1.73 0.73 -20.67
N ASN A 61 -0.44 0.68 -21.00
CA ASN A 61 0.47 -0.31 -20.47
C ASN A 61 1.18 0.27 -19.25
N ILE A 62 0.93 -0.32 -18.07
CA ILE A 62 1.52 0.12 -16.81
C ILE A 62 2.30 -1.04 -16.19
N ASP A 63 3.44 -0.71 -15.57
CA ASP A 63 4.36 -1.70 -15.03
C ASP A 63 4.05 -2.05 -13.59
N ASP A 64 4.20 -3.33 -13.26
CA ASP A 64 4.16 -3.84 -11.89
C ASP A 64 5.45 -3.48 -11.12
N LEU A 65 5.35 -3.60 -9.79
CA LEU A 65 6.50 -3.44 -8.91
C LEU A 65 7.55 -4.52 -9.20
N ASN A 66 8.84 -4.15 -9.12
CA ASN A 66 9.93 -5.10 -9.32
C ASN A 66 9.86 -6.25 -8.29
N PRO A 67 9.84 -7.53 -8.73
CA PRO A 67 9.78 -8.69 -7.82
C PRO A 67 10.90 -8.76 -6.78
N ALA A 68 12.07 -8.20 -7.06
CA ALA A 68 13.20 -8.17 -6.12
C ALA A 68 12.86 -7.44 -4.82
N ILE A 69 11.97 -6.44 -4.86
CA ILE A 69 11.53 -5.70 -3.68
C ILE A 69 10.78 -6.61 -2.71
N LYS A 70 9.99 -7.56 -3.24
CA LYS A 70 9.25 -8.53 -2.44
C LYS A 70 10.18 -9.42 -1.61
N ILE A 71 11.27 -9.90 -2.20
CA ILE A 71 12.27 -10.72 -1.52
C ILE A 71 13.00 -9.92 -0.45
N MET A 72 13.43 -8.71 -0.77
CA MET A 72 14.11 -7.82 0.18
C MET A 72 13.23 -7.47 1.37
N SER A 73 11.94 -7.19 1.16
CA SER A 73 10.99 -6.88 2.23
C SER A 73 10.80 -8.06 3.18
N LYS A 74 10.72 -9.29 2.66
CA LYS A 74 10.60 -10.50 3.49
C LYS A 74 11.83 -10.70 4.36
N SER A 75 13.03 -10.55 3.79
CA SER A 75 14.29 -10.69 4.53
C SER A 75 14.44 -9.63 5.61
N TYR A 76 14.10 -8.38 5.30
CA TYR A 76 14.11 -7.27 6.25
C TYR A 76 13.15 -7.51 7.42
N SER A 77 11.91 -7.92 7.13
CA SER A 77 10.90 -8.19 8.15
C SER A 77 11.31 -9.33 9.06
N ARG A 78 11.84 -10.42 8.50
CA ARG A 78 12.34 -11.56 9.29
C ARG A 78 13.42 -11.13 10.29
N ALA A 79 14.40 -10.34 9.84
CA ALA A 79 15.49 -9.86 10.69
C ALA A 79 14.98 -8.95 11.82
N ASN A 80 14.02 -8.07 11.52
CA ASN A 80 13.52 -7.08 12.48
C ASN A 80 12.48 -7.64 13.45
N LEU A 81 11.75 -8.71 13.08
CA LEU A 81 10.63 -9.22 13.87
C LEU A 81 10.94 -10.49 14.67
N MET A 82 12.18 -10.96 14.66
CA MET A 82 12.57 -12.17 15.39
C MET A 82 12.59 -11.99 16.91
N PHE A 83 12.76 -10.77 17.40
CA PHE A 83 12.94 -10.47 18.83
C PHE A 83 12.10 -9.29 19.27
N GLY A 84 11.61 -9.34 20.53
CA GLY A 84 10.96 -8.23 21.21
C GLY A 84 9.44 -8.18 20.99
N GLU A 85 8.87 -6.99 21.12
CA GLU A 85 7.43 -6.73 20.98
C GLU A 85 7.03 -6.69 19.49
N VAL A 86 6.74 -7.85 18.93
CA VAL A 86 6.53 -8.05 17.49
C VAL A 86 5.37 -7.21 16.97
N ASP A 87 4.22 -7.25 17.62
CA ASP A 87 3.02 -6.53 17.16
C ASP A 87 3.23 -5.01 17.16
N SER A 88 3.91 -4.48 18.15
CA SER A 88 4.27 -3.06 18.21
C SER A 88 5.20 -2.67 17.04
N LYS A 89 6.18 -3.50 16.75
CA LYS A 89 7.10 -3.28 15.61
C LYS A 89 6.38 -3.35 14.28
N ILE A 90 5.47 -4.32 14.11
CA ILE A 90 4.64 -4.44 12.91
C ILE A 90 3.81 -3.17 12.72
N ALA A 91 3.12 -2.74 13.77
CA ALA A 91 2.30 -1.53 13.71
C ALA A 91 3.11 -0.29 13.33
N ALA A 92 4.29 -0.11 13.92
CA ALA A 92 5.20 0.99 13.58
C ALA A 92 5.65 0.93 12.11
N MET A 93 6.01 -0.24 11.61
CA MET A 93 6.39 -0.45 10.21
C MET A 93 5.24 -0.12 9.26
N MET A 94 4.01 -0.53 9.60
CA MET A 94 2.82 -0.24 8.80
C MET A 94 2.51 1.26 8.78
N ILE A 95 2.60 1.94 9.91
CA ILE A 95 2.40 3.40 9.99
C ILE A 95 3.42 4.12 9.11
N GLN A 96 4.69 3.74 9.19
CA GLN A 96 5.75 4.34 8.37
C GLN A 96 5.51 4.13 6.87
N GLY A 97 5.16 2.90 6.47
CA GLY A 97 4.88 2.58 5.08
C GLY A 97 3.66 3.32 4.53
N ASN A 98 2.57 3.34 5.28
CA ASN A 98 1.35 4.07 4.90
C ASN A 98 1.58 5.58 4.84
N THR A 99 2.39 6.14 5.75
CA THR A 99 2.75 7.57 5.74
C THR A 99 3.53 7.93 4.48
N ARG A 100 4.48 7.10 4.06
CA ARG A 100 5.24 7.31 2.81
C ARG A 100 4.31 7.25 1.59
N GLY A 101 3.40 6.28 1.57
CA GLY A 101 2.40 6.15 0.50
C GLY A 101 1.49 7.37 0.43
N MET A 102 1.01 7.86 1.56
CA MET A 102 0.18 9.06 1.67
C MET A 102 0.91 10.31 1.15
N ILE A 103 2.15 10.51 1.56
CA ILE A 103 2.97 11.65 1.09
C ILE A 103 3.15 11.59 -0.43
N LYS A 104 3.45 10.41 -0.96
CA LYS A 104 3.60 10.20 -2.41
C LYS A 104 2.29 10.51 -3.15
N GLY A 105 1.17 10.04 -2.62
CA GLY A 105 -0.15 10.31 -3.18
C GLY A 105 -0.48 11.79 -3.23
N LEU A 106 -0.23 12.51 -2.14
CA LEU A 106 -0.44 13.97 -2.07
C LEU A 106 0.45 14.72 -3.08
N LYS A 107 1.71 14.34 -3.19
CA LYS A 107 2.62 14.93 -4.19
C LYS A 107 2.12 14.67 -5.62
N ASN A 108 1.62 13.48 -5.89
CA ASN A 108 1.05 13.15 -7.20
C ASN A 108 -0.19 13.99 -7.51
N GLU A 109 -1.08 14.21 -6.55
CA GLU A 109 -2.24 15.07 -6.74
C GLU A 109 -1.85 16.49 -7.15
N HIS A 110 -0.84 17.06 -6.49
CA HIS A 110 -0.35 18.40 -6.84
C HIS A 110 0.30 18.48 -8.22
N ARG A 111 0.79 17.36 -8.75
CA ARG A 111 1.45 17.29 -10.05
C ARG A 111 0.55 16.76 -11.16
N PHE A 112 -0.67 16.38 -10.81
CA PHE A 112 -1.60 15.77 -11.74
C PHE A 112 -2.18 16.83 -12.68
N THR A 113 -1.89 16.71 -13.99
CA THR A 113 -2.26 17.71 -15.02
C THR A 113 -3.44 17.29 -15.88
N GLN A 114 -3.85 16.02 -15.87
CA GLN A 114 -4.86 15.45 -16.77
C GLN A 114 -6.00 14.79 -15.99
N ALA A 115 -6.44 15.10 -14.98
CA ALA A 115 -7.48 14.63 -14.07
C ALA A 115 -8.57 13.71 -14.69
N ASP A 116 -8.20 12.53 -15.22
CA ASP A 116 -9.16 11.48 -15.55
C ASP A 116 -9.96 11.14 -14.28
N SER A 117 -11.28 11.14 -14.38
CA SER A 117 -12.14 11.00 -13.20
C SER A 117 -11.97 9.67 -12.47
N ARG A 118 -11.76 8.56 -13.19
CA ARG A 118 -11.53 7.25 -12.56
C ARG A 118 -10.17 7.19 -11.87
N VAL A 119 -9.15 7.77 -12.48
CA VAL A 119 -7.80 7.85 -11.88
C VAL A 119 -7.84 8.72 -10.63
N SER A 120 -8.50 9.86 -10.69
CA SER A 120 -8.65 10.77 -9.53
C SER A 120 -9.38 10.10 -8.36
N LEU A 121 -10.47 9.39 -8.64
CA LEU A 121 -11.22 8.65 -7.62
C LEU A 121 -10.38 7.54 -7.00
N LEU A 122 -9.59 6.82 -7.79
CA LEU A 122 -8.73 5.77 -7.28
C LEU A 122 -7.58 6.33 -6.44
N SER A 123 -7.01 7.47 -6.86
CA SER A 123 -6.01 8.20 -6.06
C SER A 123 -6.56 8.57 -4.69
N GLN A 124 -7.78 9.12 -4.64
CA GLN A 124 -8.43 9.48 -3.39
C GLN A 124 -8.73 8.25 -2.53
N LYS A 125 -9.19 7.16 -3.15
CA LYS A 125 -9.44 5.90 -2.45
C LYS A 125 -8.18 5.36 -1.77
N LEU A 126 -7.03 5.42 -2.46
CA LEU A 126 -5.75 5.01 -1.89
C LEU A 126 -5.34 5.90 -0.71
N LEU A 127 -5.48 7.21 -0.84
CA LEU A 127 -5.19 8.15 0.25
C LEU A 127 -6.07 7.90 1.49
N ASP A 128 -7.36 7.66 1.29
CA ASP A 128 -8.28 7.35 2.36
C ASP A 128 -7.92 6.03 3.05
N CYS A 129 -7.54 5.02 2.26
CA CYS A 129 -7.07 3.73 2.74
C CYS A 129 -5.81 3.89 3.61
N GLU A 130 -4.80 4.62 3.13
CA GLU A 130 -3.55 4.89 3.85
C GLU A 130 -3.83 5.59 5.19
N THR A 131 -4.69 6.59 5.19
CA THR A 131 -5.07 7.34 6.40
C THR A 131 -5.78 6.44 7.41
N ALA A 132 -6.74 5.64 6.95
CA ALA A 132 -7.47 4.71 7.81
C ALA A 132 -6.55 3.63 8.39
N ASN A 133 -5.64 3.12 7.61
CA ASN A 133 -4.67 2.11 8.05
C ASN A 133 -3.74 2.66 9.13
N ILE A 134 -3.26 3.89 9.00
CA ILE A 134 -2.43 4.55 10.02
C ILE A 134 -3.20 4.61 11.35
N ARG A 135 -4.44 5.06 11.33
CA ARG A 135 -5.28 5.13 12.55
C ARG A 135 -5.49 3.76 13.16
N GLN A 136 -5.77 2.75 12.35
CA GLN A 136 -6.01 1.38 12.82
C GLN A 136 -4.77 0.79 13.50
N MET A 137 -3.59 1.10 13.02
CA MET A 137 -2.33 0.58 13.57
C MET A 137 -1.91 1.27 14.87
N GLN A 138 -2.35 2.49 15.14
CA GLN A 138 -1.93 3.26 16.32
C GLN A 138 -2.20 2.52 17.63
N ARG A 139 -3.26 1.75 17.74
CA ARG A 139 -3.62 0.99 18.94
C ARG A 139 -2.66 -0.15 19.26
N TYR A 140 -1.82 -0.57 18.32
CA TYR A 140 -0.91 -1.70 18.48
C TYR A 140 0.54 -1.30 18.73
N VAL A 141 0.87 -0.02 18.60
CA VAL A 141 2.23 0.49 18.85
C VAL A 141 2.62 0.41 20.31
#